data_d4d24b7f70cb4cf93c0a5787c55e8920
#
_entry.id   d4d24b7f70cb4cf93c0a5787c55e8920
#
_cell.length_a   1.000
_cell.length_b   1.000
_cell.length_c   1.000
_cell.angle_alpha   90.00
_cell.angle_beta   90.00
_cell.angle_gamma   90.00
#
_symmetry.space_group_name_H-M   'P 1'
#
loop_
_entity.id
_entity.type
_entity.pdbx_description
1 polymer ?
#
loop_
_entity_poly.entity_id
_entity_poly.type
_entity_poly.pdbx_seq_one_letter_code
_entity_poly.pdbx_strand_id
1 'polypeptide(L)'
;MTLTDEQFRQLYEVEQTCFHGSWSRETLSTEVNSPLSVLVAAQRDGRIVGFALGRVVVDEGELYQIGVLPEFRRQGIAEALLSELHARMTERGAVCCFLEVRSRNAGAIALYEKCGYERISLRKGYYDDDDAVIYRKKFRETS
;
A
#
# COMPACT_ATOMS: atom_id res chain seq x y z
N MET A 1 -5.45 -11.58 -8.60
CA MET A 1 -6.91 -11.43 -8.39
C MET A 1 -7.52 -10.75 -9.59
N THR A 2 -8.56 -11.33 -10.16
CA THR A 2 -9.29 -10.70 -11.24
C THR A 2 -10.48 -9.95 -10.66
N LEU A 3 -10.54 -8.65 -10.87
CA LEU A 3 -11.62 -7.81 -10.36
C LEU A 3 -12.77 -7.77 -11.34
N THR A 4 -14.00 -7.81 -10.83
CA THR A 4 -15.18 -7.49 -11.61
C THR A 4 -15.22 -5.98 -11.84
N ASP A 5 -16.04 -5.53 -12.81
CA ASP A 5 -16.21 -4.09 -13.05
C ASP A 5 -16.69 -3.37 -11.80
N GLU A 6 -17.62 -3.98 -11.06
CA GLU A 6 -18.17 -3.41 -9.82
C GLU A 6 -17.10 -3.33 -8.73
N GLN A 7 -16.26 -4.37 -8.60
CA GLN A 7 -15.16 -4.36 -7.65
C GLN A 7 -14.14 -3.29 -7.99
N PHE A 8 -13.82 -3.12 -9.28
CA PHE A 8 -12.91 -2.06 -9.70
C PHE A 8 -13.49 -0.69 -9.40
N ARG A 9 -14.78 -0.48 -9.63
CA ARG A 9 -15.45 0.77 -9.31
C ARG A 9 -15.32 1.09 -7.82
N GLN A 10 -15.54 0.10 -6.96
CA GLN A 10 -15.40 0.26 -5.51
C GLN A 10 -13.96 0.58 -5.11
N LEU A 11 -12.99 -0.11 -5.73
CA LEU A 11 -11.58 0.13 -5.49
C LEU A 11 -11.22 1.56 -5.86
N TYR A 12 -11.69 2.03 -7.01
CA TYR A 12 -11.44 3.39 -7.46
C TYR A 12 -12.06 4.43 -6.52
N GLU A 13 -13.23 4.16 -5.95
CA GLU A 13 -13.83 5.03 -4.93
C GLU A 13 -12.93 5.18 -3.72
N VAL A 14 -12.30 4.09 -3.26
CA VAL A 14 -11.36 4.15 -2.13
C VAL A 14 -10.16 5.02 -2.51
N GLU A 15 -9.62 4.85 -3.71
CA GLU A 15 -8.50 5.67 -4.20
C GLU A 15 -8.87 7.16 -4.22
N GLN A 16 -10.02 7.49 -4.79
CA GLN A 16 -10.50 8.87 -4.86
C GLN A 16 -10.65 9.48 -3.47
N THR A 17 -11.22 8.74 -2.54
CA THR A 17 -11.47 9.22 -1.18
C THR A 17 -10.20 9.38 -0.37
N CYS A 18 -9.29 8.39 -0.44
CA CYS A 18 -8.09 8.35 0.40
C CYS A 18 -6.93 9.15 -0.17
N PHE A 19 -6.84 9.26 -1.49
CA PHE A 19 -5.69 9.86 -2.17
C PHE A 19 -6.07 11.05 -3.05
N HIS A 20 -7.31 11.49 -2.96
CA HIS A 20 -7.84 12.69 -3.66
C HIS A 20 -7.59 12.64 -5.18
N GLY A 21 -7.69 11.44 -5.77
CA GLY A 21 -7.51 11.28 -7.20
C GLY A 21 -6.07 11.42 -7.66
N SER A 22 -5.09 11.06 -6.80
CA SER A 22 -3.68 11.10 -7.18
C SER A 22 -3.37 10.17 -8.35
N TRP A 23 -4.13 9.10 -8.51
CA TRP A 23 -4.08 8.21 -9.68
C TRP A 23 -5.38 8.31 -10.46
N SER A 24 -5.27 8.41 -11.78
CA SER A 24 -6.43 8.33 -12.66
C SER A 24 -6.98 6.90 -12.65
N ARG A 25 -8.22 6.77 -13.13
CA ARG A 25 -8.85 5.46 -13.33
C ARG A 25 -7.98 4.56 -14.19
N GLU A 26 -7.40 5.12 -15.26
CA GLU A 26 -6.54 4.38 -16.19
C GLU A 26 -5.24 3.93 -15.53
N THR A 27 -4.62 4.81 -14.74
CA THR A 27 -3.39 4.45 -14.02
C THR A 27 -3.66 3.34 -13.02
N LEU A 28 -4.74 3.45 -12.25
CA LEU A 28 -5.10 2.41 -11.29
C LEU A 28 -5.35 1.08 -12.01
N SER A 29 -6.09 1.11 -13.13
CA SER A 29 -6.35 -0.09 -13.92
C SER A 29 -5.06 -0.74 -14.43
N THR A 30 -4.14 0.07 -14.94
CA THR A 30 -2.86 -0.42 -15.43
C THR A 30 -2.07 -1.09 -14.30
N GLU A 31 -2.02 -0.47 -13.15
CA GLU A 31 -1.26 -1.00 -12.02
C GLU A 31 -1.87 -2.28 -11.45
N VAL A 32 -3.19 -2.32 -11.25
CA VAL A 32 -3.81 -3.54 -10.69
C VAL A 32 -3.76 -4.73 -11.65
N ASN A 33 -3.66 -4.47 -12.94
CA ASN A 33 -3.60 -5.52 -13.96
C ASN A 33 -2.16 -5.92 -14.33
N SER A 34 -1.15 -5.26 -13.79
CA SER A 34 0.23 -5.62 -14.05
C SER A 34 0.54 -6.99 -13.43
N PRO A 35 1.27 -7.87 -14.15
CA PRO A 35 1.65 -9.18 -13.60
C PRO A 35 2.60 -9.06 -12.40
N LEU A 36 3.25 -7.92 -12.20
CA LEU A 36 4.13 -7.68 -11.05
C LEU A 36 3.36 -7.21 -9.82
N SER A 37 2.11 -6.79 -9.98
CA SER A 37 1.33 -6.21 -8.88
C SER A 37 0.85 -7.24 -7.89
N VAL A 38 0.79 -6.81 -6.63
CA VAL A 38 0.15 -7.53 -5.54
C VAL A 38 -0.94 -6.62 -5.00
N LEU A 39 -2.17 -7.09 -5.07
CA LEU A 39 -3.33 -6.34 -4.59
C LEU A 39 -4.05 -7.15 -3.52
N VAL A 40 -4.32 -6.52 -2.39
CA VAL A 40 -5.17 -7.07 -1.35
C VAL A 40 -6.27 -6.07 -1.04
N ALA A 41 -7.47 -6.56 -0.77
CA ALA A 41 -8.62 -5.70 -0.52
C ALA A 41 -9.37 -6.18 0.72
N ALA A 42 -9.89 -5.23 1.48
CA ALA A 42 -10.73 -5.50 2.63
C ALA A 42 -12.19 -5.24 2.25
N GLN A 43 -13.07 -6.15 2.63
CA GLN A 43 -14.49 -6.01 2.35
C GLN A 43 -15.31 -5.98 3.64
N ARG A 44 -16.42 -5.26 3.60
CA ARG A 44 -17.43 -5.26 4.64
C ARG A 44 -18.79 -5.29 3.94
N ASP A 45 -19.59 -6.30 4.25
CA ASP A 45 -20.93 -6.48 3.64
C ASP A 45 -20.88 -6.50 2.11
N GLY A 46 -19.86 -7.18 1.55
CA GLY A 46 -19.70 -7.32 0.10
C GLY A 46 -19.14 -6.09 -0.62
N ARG A 47 -18.78 -5.05 0.12
CA ARG A 47 -18.22 -3.82 -0.45
C ARG A 47 -16.73 -3.71 -0.10
N ILE A 48 -15.91 -3.30 -1.07
CA ILE A 48 -14.50 -3.00 -0.81
C ILE A 48 -14.42 -1.67 -0.05
N VAL A 49 -13.82 -1.70 1.12
CA VAL A 49 -13.70 -0.52 2.00
C VAL A 49 -12.25 -0.10 2.21
N GLY A 50 -11.31 -0.88 1.72
CA GLY A 50 -9.89 -0.56 1.81
C GLY A 50 -9.07 -1.47 0.91
N PHE A 51 -7.85 -1.06 0.59
CA PHE A 51 -6.94 -1.88 -0.21
C PHE A 51 -5.50 -1.52 0.06
N ALA A 52 -4.61 -2.45 -0.25
CA ALA A 52 -3.18 -2.20 -0.35
C ALA A 52 -2.70 -2.72 -1.69
N LEU A 53 -1.92 -1.90 -2.37
CA LEU A 53 -1.38 -2.21 -3.70
C LEU A 53 0.12 -2.00 -3.69
N GLY A 54 0.83 -3.02 -4.12
CA GLY A 54 2.27 -2.94 -4.29
C GLY A 54 2.68 -3.81 -5.45
N ARG A 55 3.97 -4.08 -5.53
CA ARG A 55 4.50 -5.01 -6.54
C ARG A 55 5.76 -5.67 -6.04
N VAL A 56 6.13 -6.76 -6.70
CA VAL A 56 7.39 -7.47 -6.44
C VAL A 56 8.16 -7.50 -7.74
N VAL A 57 9.42 -7.04 -7.67
CA VAL A 57 10.38 -7.13 -8.77
C VAL A 57 11.57 -7.91 -8.24
N VAL A 58 11.79 -9.09 -8.80
CA VAL A 58 12.81 -10.05 -8.35
C VAL A 58 12.54 -10.45 -6.89
N ASP A 59 13.31 -9.93 -5.94
CA ASP A 59 13.18 -10.27 -4.52
C ASP A 59 12.81 -9.05 -3.65
N GLU A 60 12.40 -7.95 -4.27
CA GLU A 60 12.05 -6.73 -3.56
C GLU A 60 10.59 -6.34 -3.79
N GLY A 61 9.87 -6.13 -2.68
CA GLY A 61 8.53 -5.58 -2.72
C GLY A 61 8.54 -4.06 -2.58
N GLU A 62 7.51 -3.43 -3.09
CA GLU A 62 7.30 -1.99 -2.96
C GLU A 62 5.82 -1.73 -2.74
N LEU A 63 5.50 -0.97 -1.69
CA LEU A 63 4.13 -0.55 -1.41
C LEU A 63 3.86 0.76 -2.14
N TYR A 64 2.81 0.81 -2.95
CA TYR A 64 2.42 2.01 -3.67
C TYR A 64 1.32 2.77 -2.97
N GLN A 65 0.24 2.09 -2.61
CA GLN A 65 -0.91 2.72 -1.97
C GLN A 65 -1.50 1.79 -0.92
N ILE A 66 -1.92 2.35 0.19
CA ILE A 66 -2.76 1.69 1.17
C ILE A 66 -3.77 2.72 1.68
N GLY A 67 -5.03 2.36 1.65
CA GLY A 67 -6.09 3.26 2.10
C GLY A 67 -7.29 2.49 2.62
N VAL A 68 -7.97 3.10 3.59
CA VAL A 68 -9.21 2.59 4.18
C VAL A 68 -10.19 3.76 4.23
N LEU A 69 -11.42 3.53 3.80
CA LEU A 69 -12.45 4.57 3.86
C LEU A 69 -12.58 5.10 5.29
N PRO A 70 -12.80 6.42 5.47
CA PRO A 70 -12.84 7.03 6.81
C PRO A 70 -13.78 6.34 7.79
N GLU A 71 -14.94 5.89 7.35
CA GLU A 71 -15.94 5.24 8.22
C GLU A 71 -15.46 3.92 8.81
N PHE A 72 -14.44 3.32 8.21
CA PHE A 72 -13.93 1.99 8.61
C PHE A 72 -12.56 2.05 9.25
N ARG A 73 -12.04 3.26 9.52
CA ARG A 73 -10.75 3.43 10.18
C ARG A 73 -10.84 3.07 11.66
N ARG A 74 -9.66 2.87 12.29
CA ARG A 74 -9.52 2.51 13.71
C ARG A 74 -10.11 1.14 14.05
N GLN A 75 -10.18 0.24 13.06
CA GLN A 75 -10.66 -1.13 13.23
C GLN A 75 -9.56 -2.16 12.92
N GLY A 76 -8.32 -1.71 12.74
CA GLY A 76 -7.21 -2.61 12.42
C GLY A 76 -7.17 -3.09 10.98
N ILE A 77 -7.97 -2.51 10.09
CA ILE A 77 -8.03 -2.94 8.69
C ILE A 77 -6.72 -2.69 7.96
N ALA A 78 -6.11 -1.51 8.15
CA ALA A 78 -4.85 -1.17 7.50
C ALA A 78 -3.74 -2.13 7.91
N GLU A 79 -3.65 -2.48 9.19
CA GLU A 79 -2.67 -3.44 9.67
C GLU A 79 -2.89 -4.83 9.06
N ALA A 80 -4.15 -5.26 8.96
CA ALA A 80 -4.49 -6.53 8.34
C ALA A 80 -4.14 -6.53 6.86
N LEU A 81 -4.39 -5.43 6.15
CA LEU A 81 -4.03 -5.29 4.74
C LEU A 81 -2.52 -5.39 4.54
N LEU A 82 -1.74 -4.71 5.39
CA LEU A 82 -0.28 -4.79 5.30
C LEU A 82 0.22 -6.21 5.56
N SER A 83 -0.32 -6.87 6.57
CA SER A 83 0.07 -8.23 6.90
C SER A 83 -0.18 -9.18 5.73
N GLU A 84 -1.36 -9.09 5.11
CA GLU A 84 -1.70 -9.92 3.96
C GLU A 84 -0.84 -9.57 2.75
N LEU A 85 -0.60 -8.28 2.51
CA LEU A 85 0.26 -7.84 1.41
C LEU A 85 1.67 -8.43 1.56
N HIS A 86 2.24 -8.36 2.76
CA HIS A 86 3.57 -8.89 3.01
C HIS A 86 3.62 -10.41 2.83
N ALA A 87 2.58 -11.12 3.25
CA ALA A 87 2.49 -12.56 3.06
C ALA A 87 2.49 -12.92 1.57
N ARG A 88 1.70 -12.20 0.77
CA ARG A 88 1.65 -12.42 -0.69
C ARG A 88 2.95 -12.06 -1.38
N MET A 89 3.60 -10.98 -0.94
CA MET A 89 4.92 -10.60 -1.47
C MET A 89 5.95 -11.70 -1.17
N THR A 90 5.92 -12.25 0.04
CA THR A 90 6.81 -13.33 0.43
C THR A 90 6.59 -14.58 -0.43
N GLU A 91 5.34 -14.91 -0.73
CA GLU A 91 5.01 -16.04 -1.63
C GLU A 91 5.60 -15.85 -3.02
N ARG A 92 5.78 -14.61 -3.46
CA ARG A 92 6.40 -14.29 -4.75
C ARG A 92 7.92 -14.15 -4.67
N GLY A 93 8.52 -14.45 -3.54
CA GLY A 93 9.97 -14.43 -3.37
C GLY A 93 10.54 -13.14 -2.84
N ALA A 94 9.72 -12.18 -2.43
CA ALA A 94 10.21 -10.96 -1.85
C ALA A 94 10.81 -11.22 -0.47
N VAL A 95 11.93 -10.58 -0.19
CA VAL A 95 12.62 -10.66 1.12
C VAL A 95 12.44 -9.39 1.93
N CYS A 96 11.90 -8.35 1.33
CA CYS A 96 11.65 -7.06 1.98
C CYS A 96 10.60 -6.28 1.22
N CYS A 97 10.13 -5.20 1.84
CA CYS A 97 9.23 -4.24 1.21
C CYS A 97 9.71 -2.82 1.51
N PHE A 98 9.77 -2.01 0.47
CA PHE A 98 10.08 -0.59 0.59
C PHE A 98 8.82 0.24 0.43
N LEU A 99 8.82 1.41 1.02
CA LEU A 99 7.78 2.42 0.78
C LEU A 99 8.37 3.81 0.92
N GLU A 100 7.67 4.77 0.33
CA GLU A 100 8.00 6.17 0.40
C GLU A 100 6.80 6.92 0.98
N VAL A 101 7.05 7.81 1.92
CA VAL A 101 5.99 8.54 2.60
C VAL A 101 6.44 9.98 2.85
N ARG A 102 5.50 10.93 2.80
CA ARG A 102 5.78 12.32 3.15
C ARG A 102 6.13 12.42 4.64
N SER A 103 7.15 13.20 4.97
CA SER A 103 7.60 13.34 6.35
C SER A 103 6.51 13.89 7.28
N ARG A 104 5.57 14.66 6.75
CA ARG A 104 4.45 15.22 7.52
C ARG A 104 3.30 14.25 7.76
N ASN A 105 3.31 13.11 7.11
CA ASN A 105 2.22 12.13 7.25
C ASN A 105 2.43 11.29 8.50
N ALA A 106 2.18 11.90 9.67
CA ALA A 106 2.43 11.28 10.97
C ALA A 106 1.59 9.99 11.17
N GLY A 107 0.36 9.98 10.68
CA GLY A 107 -0.51 8.81 10.82
C GLY A 107 0.01 7.60 10.06
N ALA A 108 0.44 7.80 8.82
CA ALA A 108 1.01 6.72 8.02
C ALA A 108 2.34 6.23 8.60
N ILE A 109 3.19 7.16 9.03
CA ILE A 109 4.48 6.82 9.64
C ILE A 109 4.27 5.96 10.88
N ALA A 110 3.33 6.34 11.75
CA ALA A 110 3.01 5.57 12.95
C ALA A 110 2.55 4.14 12.60
N LEU A 111 1.71 4.01 11.57
CA LEU A 111 1.25 2.70 11.10
C LEU A 111 2.43 1.85 10.62
N TYR A 112 3.29 2.43 9.77
CA TYR A 112 4.40 1.67 9.20
C TYR A 112 5.41 1.25 10.27
N GLU A 113 5.74 2.14 11.20
CA GLU A 113 6.66 1.80 12.29
C GLU A 113 6.07 0.73 13.20
N LYS A 114 4.78 0.80 13.48
CA LYS A 114 4.08 -0.22 14.25
C LYS A 114 4.12 -1.59 13.56
N CYS A 115 4.08 -1.59 12.23
CA CYS A 115 4.11 -2.81 11.44
C CYS A 115 5.52 -3.31 11.11
N GLY A 116 6.54 -2.71 11.70
CA GLY A 116 7.92 -3.20 11.60
C GLY A 116 8.78 -2.56 10.53
N TYR A 117 8.31 -1.47 9.92
CA TYR A 117 9.13 -0.72 8.98
C TYR A 117 10.16 0.13 9.70
N GLU A 118 11.35 0.23 9.15
CA GLU A 118 12.44 1.05 9.66
C GLU A 118 12.80 2.12 8.65
N ARG A 119 13.03 3.32 9.15
CA ARG A 119 13.48 4.44 8.31
C ARG A 119 14.90 4.16 7.85
N ILE A 120 15.13 4.26 6.54
CA ILE A 120 16.44 4.02 5.96
C ILE A 120 17.02 5.21 5.23
N SER A 121 16.19 6.17 4.80
CA SER A 121 16.67 7.30 4.01
C SER A 121 15.70 8.46 4.07
N LEU A 122 16.21 9.65 3.73
CA LEU A 122 15.44 10.87 3.60
C LEU A 122 15.83 11.56 2.30
N ARG A 123 14.82 11.92 1.49
CA ARG A 123 15.02 12.73 0.28
C ARG A 123 14.46 14.12 0.53
N LYS A 124 15.33 15.08 0.83
CA LYS A 124 14.93 16.45 1.10
C LYS A 124 14.35 17.11 -0.15
N GLY A 125 13.21 17.79 0.03
CA GLY A 125 12.56 18.52 -1.05
C GLY A 125 12.08 17.69 -2.21
N TYR A 126 11.89 16.38 -1.99
CA TYR A 126 11.41 15.48 -3.03
C TYR A 126 10.01 15.86 -3.50
N TYR A 127 9.14 16.23 -2.56
CA TYR A 127 7.85 16.84 -2.85
C TYR A 127 8.03 18.36 -2.82
N ASP A 128 7.19 19.09 -3.52
CA ASP A 128 7.29 20.56 -3.57
C ASP A 128 7.20 21.21 -2.20
N ASP A 129 6.46 20.60 -1.27
CA ASP A 129 6.16 21.15 0.05
C ASP A 129 6.67 20.29 1.20
N ASP A 130 7.37 19.20 0.92
CA ASP A 130 7.76 18.25 1.97
C ASP A 130 8.89 17.32 1.52
N ASP A 131 9.50 16.64 2.47
CA ASP A 131 10.53 15.63 2.24
C ASP A 131 9.88 14.26 2.08
N ALA A 132 10.57 13.37 1.38
CA ALA A 132 10.20 11.96 1.29
C ALA A 132 11.04 11.14 2.25
N VAL A 133 10.39 10.30 3.04
CA VAL A 133 11.07 9.36 3.93
C VAL A 133 10.91 7.96 3.34
N ILE A 134 12.02 7.25 3.25
CA ILE A 134 12.05 5.88 2.74
C ILE A 134 12.10 4.93 3.92
N TYR A 135 11.17 3.99 3.94
CA TYR A 135 11.08 2.94 4.95
C TYR A 135 11.27 1.58 4.30
N ARG A 136 11.77 0.64 5.06
CA ARG A 136 11.95 -0.74 4.64
C ARG A 136 11.54 -1.68 5.75
N LYS A 137 10.82 -2.74 5.40
CA LYS A 137 10.58 -3.88 6.28
C LYS A 137 11.26 -5.10 5.70
N LYS A 138 12.11 -5.75 6.50
CA LYS A 138 12.69 -7.04 6.13
C LYS A 138 11.73 -8.14 6.54
N PHE A 139 11.43 -9.05 5.62
CA PHE A 139 10.56 -10.20 5.91
C PHE A 139 11.32 -11.34 6.55
N ARG A 140 12.64 -11.39 6.28
CA ARG A 140 13.54 -12.36 6.89
C ARG A 140 14.76 -11.63 7.40
N GLU A 141 15.18 -12.01 8.60
CA GLU A 141 16.51 -11.61 9.03
C GLU A 141 17.51 -12.54 8.34
N THR A 142 18.48 -11.95 7.66
CA THR A 142 19.61 -12.70 7.14
C THR A 142 20.52 -13.07 8.30
N SER A 143 20.60 -14.34 8.55
CA SER A 143 21.59 -14.85 9.49
C SER A 143 22.99 -14.64 8.95
#